data_cd0402e3bf53ac0bb35008d50d7e8779
#
_entry.id   cd0402e3bf53ac0bb35008d50d7e8779
#
_cell.length_a   1.000
_cell.length_b   1.000
_cell.length_c   1.000
_cell.angle_alpha   90.00
_cell.angle_beta   90.00
_cell.angle_gamma   90.00
#
_symmetry.space_group_name_H-M   'P 1'
#
loop_
_entity.id
_entity.type
_entity.pdbx_description
1 polymer ?
#
loop_
_entity_poly.entity_id
_entity_poly.type
_entity_poly.pdbx_seq_one_letter_code
_entity_poly.pdbx_strand_id
1 'polypeptide(L)'
;MALLFVPAQAQQHFIYDIFQCTVNKFVIIATGDSTVSITCIDRSTRTHPLLSNDTLVIPNTVIHNGYEYQVEGIEDNAFIGCKDIKHLIISEGIDYIGENAFSYCTELQSIHIPSTIDYIGNTAFHSCPNLQTIEVHKKNERYDSRNQCNAIIEHKTDLILGCHTTQIPQGVTRICAEAFKGCLKLDSITIPEGVVEMESGIFRNCLRLKYIKLPQTLETLSGGGTFADCINLRGIHIPQNVSFIEEGNQFHGCLLLDSITVDSRNKTYDSRDGCNAIVGTATDKIISGCGKTRIVGSIKEIGSSAFGNSMIKSITIPANITKIHNGAFWGCRFCTSISVDPRNPVYDSRNDCNAIIETATHKIITGCITTGIPQDVVEIGERAFSRMPLPTFVAIPDNIQKIGENAFAGCEGIYQVFIPGSVKEIGAFAFSLCNSLNGVLMEKGIKKISSGTFSQCKNLNLIEIPEGVKKIDRSAFWNCSNLQYVSLPSSLEHIASSAFDGCPCDSLITQNMHAITY
;
A
#
# COMPACT_ATOMS: atom_id res chain seq x y z
N MET A 1 46.85 -7.45 26.10
CA MET A 1 46.38 -6.06 26.16
C MET A 1 46.68 -5.41 24.80
N ALA A 2 45.81 -5.57 23.85
CA ALA A 2 45.94 -4.95 22.53
C ALA A 2 44.57 -4.36 22.17
N LEU A 3 44.47 -3.05 22.33
CA LEU A 3 43.36 -2.25 21.80
C LEU A 3 43.45 -2.30 20.27
N LEU A 4 42.54 -3.01 19.66
CA LEU A 4 42.32 -2.90 18.20
C LEU A 4 41.56 -1.60 17.94
N PHE A 5 42.29 -0.55 17.62
CA PHE A 5 41.80 0.64 16.98
C PHE A 5 41.34 0.26 15.57
N VAL A 6 40.05 0.27 15.29
CA VAL A 6 39.52 0.21 13.92
C VAL A 6 39.49 1.64 13.40
N PRO A 7 40.11 1.93 12.23
CA PRO A 7 40.12 3.29 11.69
C PRO A 7 38.71 3.73 11.28
N ALA A 8 38.39 4.99 11.45
CA ALA A 8 37.10 5.65 11.19
C ALA A 8 36.53 5.54 9.75
N GLN A 9 37.18 4.83 8.85
CA GLN A 9 36.70 4.58 7.47
C GLN A 9 36.06 3.19 7.25
N ALA A 10 35.90 2.37 8.29
CA ALA A 10 35.28 1.06 8.21
C ALA A 10 33.93 1.02 8.95
N GLN A 11 33.19 2.13 9.01
CA GLN A 11 31.84 2.21 9.61
C GLN A 11 30.76 1.67 8.67
N GLN A 12 30.91 0.44 8.18
CA GLN A 12 29.80 -0.33 7.63
C GLN A 12 29.56 -1.53 8.55
N HIS A 13 28.53 -1.40 9.40
CA HIS A 13 27.77 -2.48 10.05
C HIS A 13 28.61 -3.63 10.67
N PHE A 14 29.31 -3.36 11.75
CA PHE A 14 29.75 -4.44 12.63
C PHE A 14 28.76 -4.59 13.78
N ILE A 15 28.03 -5.71 13.82
CA ILE A 15 27.27 -6.14 14.97
C ILE A 15 28.30 -6.64 15.98
N TYR A 16 28.49 -5.88 17.06
CA TYR A 16 29.36 -6.27 18.18
C TYR A 16 28.52 -6.84 19.28
N ASP A 17 28.82 -8.04 19.66
CA ASP A 17 28.41 -8.80 20.83
C ASP A 17 27.02 -8.56 21.46
N ILE A 18 26.42 -9.66 21.88
CA ILE A 18 25.14 -9.70 22.60
C ILE A 18 25.38 -9.34 24.07
N PHE A 19 24.79 -8.23 24.52
CA PHE A 19 24.88 -7.80 25.90
C PHE A 19 23.72 -8.30 26.73
N GLN A 20 24.05 -8.68 27.93
CA GLN A 20 23.10 -8.96 28.96
C GLN A 20 23.02 -7.74 29.87
N CYS A 21 22.07 -6.82 29.61
CA CYS A 21 21.63 -5.93 30.68
C CYS A 21 20.92 -6.74 31.75
N THR A 22 20.89 -6.27 32.99
CA THR A 22 20.38 -6.98 34.16
C THR A 22 18.96 -7.55 34.04
N VAL A 23 18.23 -7.21 32.98
CA VAL A 23 16.86 -7.67 32.70
C VAL A 23 16.61 -8.10 31.24
N ASN A 24 17.34 -7.59 30.25
CA ASN A 24 17.03 -7.79 28.82
C ASN A 24 18.30 -8.03 27.97
N LYS A 25 18.21 -8.84 26.91
CA LYS A 25 19.27 -8.99 25.90
C LYS A 25 18.99 -8.06 24.72
N PHE A 26 19.96 -7.24 24.36
CA PHE A 26 19.96 -6.38 23.19
C PHE A 26 21.18 -6.67 22.33
N VAL A 27 21.08 -6.44 21.04
CA VAL A 27 22.26 -6.22 20.19
C VAL A 27 22.56 -4.73 20.27
N ILE A 28 23.79 -4.37 20.53
CA ILE A 28 24.23 -2.98 20.54
C ILE A 28 25.14 -2.72 19.34
N ILE A 29 25.04 -1.51 18.82
CA ILE A 29 25.80 -1.01 17.70
C ILE A 29 26.55 0.21 18.18
N ALA A 30 27.88 0.19 18.06
CA ALA A 30 28.70 1.34 18.45
C ALA A 30 28.40 2.54 17.54
N THR A 31 28.06 3.67 18.14
CA THR A 31 27.82 4.95 17.46
C THR A 31 28.96 5.94 17.70
N GLY A 32 29.77 5.71 18.75
CA GLY A 32 30.94 6.50 19.12
C GLY A 32 31.83 5.74 20.10
N ASP A 33 32.85 6.44 20.65
CA ASP A 33 33.81 5.81 21.57
C ASP A 33 33.19 5.33 22.90
N SER A 34 32.10 5.96 23.33
CA SER A 34 31.37 5.66 24.58
C SER A 34 29.86 5.61 24.41
N THR A 35 29.37 5.64 23.17
CA THR A 35 27.95 5.64 22.84
C THR A 35 27.57 4.47 21.96
N VAL A 36 26.32 3.99 22.12
CA VAL A 36 25.77 2.86 21.38
C VAL A 36 24.30 3.10 21.06
N SER A 37 23.82 2.48 19.99
CA SER A 37 22.40 2.29 19.75
C SER A 37 22.01 0.84 19.99
N ILE A 38 20.72 0.58 20.10
CA ILE A 38 20.21 -0.77 20.39
C ILE A 38 19.26 -1.28 19.31
N THR A 39 19.27 -2.61 19.14
CA THR A 39 18.34 -3.34 18.29
C THR A 39 17.98 -4.69 18.91
N CYS A 40 16.98 -5.38 18.35
CA CYS A 40 16.55 -6.70 18.82
C CYS A 40 17.55 -7.81 18.41
N ILE A 41 17.76 -8.79 19.29
CA ILE A 41 18.66 -9.92 19.06
C ILE A 41 18.17 -10.85 17.95
N ASP A 42 16.89 -11.15 17.95
CA ASP A 42 16.34 -12.16 17.04
C ASP A 42 15.19 -11.60 16.21
N ARG A 43 15.56 -11.16 15.00
CA ARG A 43 14.58 -10.71 14.00
C ARG A 43 13.78 -11.88 13.39
N SER A 44 14.23 -13.12 13.53
CA SER A 44 13.60 -14.27 12.88
C SER A 44 12.37 -14.77 13.64
N THR A 45 12.42 -14.78 14.97
CA THR A 45 11.31 -15.23 15.81
C THR A 45 10.28 -14.13 16.11
N ARG A 46 10.67 -12.86 15.94
CA ARG A 46 9.85 -11.68 16.30
C ARG A 46 9.33 -11.72 17.74
N THR A 47 10.08 -12.35 18.60
CA THR A 47 9.85 -12.41 20.04
C THR A 47 11.09 -11.92 20.78
N HIS A 48 10.89 -11.25 21.90
CA HIS A 48 12.00 -10.82 22.75
C HIS A 48 12.20 -11.84 23.88
N PRO A 49 13.32 -12.57 23.94
CA PRO A 49 13.43 -13.76 24.78
C PRO A 49 13.49 -13.51 26.29
N LEU A 50 13.35 -12.26 26.76
CA LEU A 50 13.59 -11.94 28.17
C LEU A 50 12.64 -10.88 28.77
N LEU A 51 11.42 -10.77 28.26
CA LEU A 51 10.43 -9.93 28.92
C LEU A 51 9.91 -10.60 30.20
N SER A 52 10.29 -10.07 31.33
CA SER A 52 9.57 -10.35 32.58
C SER A 52 8.39 -9.36 32.63
N ASN A 53 7.16 -9.86 32.69
CA ASN A 53 5.94 -9.06 32.80
C ASN A 53 5.55 -8.23 31.56
N ASP A 54 5.88 -8.69 30.34
CA ASP A 54 5.45 -8.06 29.07
C ASP A 54 5.91 -6.58 28.90
N THR A 55 6.87 -6.13 29.69
CA THR A 55 7.41 -4.77 29.69
C THR A 55 8.82 -4.73 29.14
N LEU A 56 9.03 -3.94 28.09
CA LEU A 56 10.34 -3.61 27.56
C LEU A 56 10.80 -2.27 28.14
N VAL A 57 11.88 -2.31 28.90
CA VAL A 57 12.56 -1.09 29.36
C VAL A 57 13.83 -0.91 28.55
N ILE A 58 13.93 0.20 27.83
CA ILE A 58 15.14 0.59 27.13
C ILE A 58 16.02 1.36 28.11
N PRO A 59 17.17 0.82 28.50
CA PRO A 59 18.06 1.46 29.47
C PRO A 59 18.84 2.60 28.82
N ASN A 60 19.24 3.59 29.59
CA ASN A 60 20.09 4.69 29.13
C ASN A 60 21.60 4.33 29.16
N THR A 61 21.98 3.23 29.81
CA THR A 61 23.36 2.73 29.81
C THR A 61 23.39 1.21 29.69
N VAL A 62 24.46 0.70 29.11
CA VAL A 62 24.77 -0.73 29.05
C VAL A 62 26.24 -0.96 29.43
N ILE A 63 26.53 -2.10 30.12
CA ILE A 63 27.89 -2.46 30.53
C ILE A 63 28.42 -3.57 29.63
N HIS A 64 29.58 -3.35 29.00
CA HIS A 64 30.28 -4.37 28.24
C HIS A 64 31.76 -4.45 28.62
N ASN A 65 32.24 -5.67 28.89
CA ASN A 65 33.64 -5.91 29.25
C ASN A 65 34.14 -4.99 30.40
N GLY A 66 33.23 -4.60 31.31
CA GLY A 66 33.54 -3.70 32.42
C GLY A 66 33.50 -2.20 32.09
N TYR A 67 33.18 -1.84 30.87
CA TYR A 67 32.97 -0.43 30.44
C TYR A 67 31.48 -0.13 30.33
N GLU A 68 31.11 1.07 30.78
CA GLU A 68 29.76 1.60 30.66
C GLU A 68 29.62 2.43 29.38
N TYR A 69 28.59 2.14 28.59
CA TYR A 69 28.26 2.85 27.35
C TYR A 69 26.90 3.53 27.50
N GLN A 70 26.80 4.77 27.03
CA GLN A 70 25.52 5.48 26.94
C GLN A 70 24.72 4.98 25.74
N VAL A 71 23.41 4.74 25.93
CA VAL A 71 22.50 4.40 24.86
C VAL A 71 21.93 5.68 24.27
N GLU A 72 22.33 6.01 23.05
CA GLU A 72 21.86 7.21 22.32
C GLU A 72 20.49 7.01 21.70
N GLY A 73 20.19 5.79 21.21
CA GLY A 73 18.96 5.62 20.47
C GLY A 73 18.58 4.18 20.18
N ILE A 74 17.46 4.06 19.49
CA ILE A 74 16.87 2.81 19.02
C ILE A 74 16.95 2.80 17.50
N GLU A 75 17.57 1.77 16.94
CA GLU A 75 17.84 1.63 15.52
C GLU A 75 16.56 1.45 14.67
N ASP A 76 16.70 1.72 13.37
CA ASP A 76 15.67 1.43 12.37
C ASP A 76 15.29 -0.06 12.41
N ASN A 77 13.99 -0.34 12.40
CA ASN A 77 13.43 -1.69 12.44
C ASN A 77 13.85 -2.53 13.66
N ALA A 78 14.34 -1.92 14.74
CA ALA A 78 14.93 -2.61 15.88
C ALA A 78 14.01 -3.69 16.47
N PHE A 79 12.76 -3.38 16.73
CA PHE A 79 11.76 -4.26 17.34
C PHE A 79 10.56 -4.50 16.42
N ILE A 80 10.74 -4.37 15.11
CA ILE A 80 9.65 -4.52 14.14
C ILE A 80 8.95 -5.88 14.28
N GLY A 81 7.64 -5.87 14.51
CA GLY A 81 6.80 -7.07 14.61
C GLY A 81 7.01 -7.91 15.86
N CYS A 82 7.64 -7.38 16.91
CA CYS A 82 7.73 -8.05 18.22
C CYS A 82 6.32 -8.16 18.83
N LYS A 83 5.92 -9.43 19.13
CA LYS A 83 4.55 -9.76 19.56
C LYS A 83 4.38 -9.90 21.07
N ASP A 84 5.46 -9.83 21.84
CA ASP A 84 5.50 -10.05 23.28
C ASP A 84 5.59 -8.76 24.11
N ILE A 85 5.83 -7.61 23.45
CA ILE A 85 5.93 -6.30 24.11
C ILE A 85 4.55 -5.71 24.31
N LYS A 86 4.09 -5.58 25.56
CA LYS A 86 2.85 -4.86 25.89
C LYS A 86 3.10 -3.45 26.37
N HIS A 87 4.19 -3.22 27.08
CA HIS A 87 4.52 -1.92 27.66
C HIS A 87 5.94 -1.52 27.25
N LEU A 88 6.10 -0.32 26.74
CA LEU A 88 7.39 0.25 26.35
C LEU A 88 7.71 1.45 27.25
N ILE A 89 8.85 1.37 27.93
CA ILE A 89 9.41 2.45 28.74
C ILE A 89 10.79 2.78 28.18
N ILE A 90 10.98 4.00 27.73
CA ILE A 90 12.26 4.51 27.24
C ILE A 90 12.85 5.39 28.33
N SER A 91 14.11 5.12 28.73
CA SER A 91 14.79 5.85 29.80
C SER A 91 15.21 7.24 29.32
N GLU A 92 15.36 8.17 30.26
CA GLU A 92 15.97 9.49 30.01
C GLU A 92 17.42 9.33 29.51
N GLY A 93 17.85 10.18 28.59
CA GLY A 93 19.18 10.16 27.97
C GLY A 93 19.23 9.47 26.61
N ILE A 94 18.09 8.93 26.13
CA ILE A 94 17.93 8.41 24.78
C ILE A 94 17.38 9.52 23.90
N ASP A 95 18.00 9.76 22.74
CA ASP A 95 17.74 10.92 21.88
C ASP A 95 16.84 10.57 20.70
N TYR A 96 16.88 9.32 20.17
CA TYR A 96 16.11 8.99 18.99
C TYR A 96 15.47 7.59 19.00
N ILE A 97 14.38 7.48 18.21
CA ILE A 97 13.69 6.23 17.86
C ILE A 97 13.67 6.16 16.34
N GLY A 98 14.29 5.14 15.75
CA GLY A 98 14.43 4.96 14.32
C GLY A 98 13.13 4.63 13.59
N GLU A 99 13.21 4.64 12.25
CA GLU A 99 12.10 4.27 11.36
C GLU A 99 11.65 2.82 11.61
N ASN A 100 10.35 2.59 11.67
CA ASN A 100 9.73 1.28 11.93
C ASN A 100 10.20 0.57 13.22
N ALA A 101 10.86 1.26 14.15
CA ALA A 101 11.50 0.62 15.31
C ALA A 101 10.56 -0.32 16.08
N PHE A 102 9.28 0.02 16.22
CA PHE A 102 8.24 -0.79 16.88
C PHE A 102 7.03 -1.04 15.98
N SER A 103 7.17 -0.87 14.66
CA SER A 103 6.08 -1.17 13.73
C SER A 103 5.61 -2.62 13.85
N TYR A 104 4.29 -2.84 13.73
CA TYR A 104 3.68 -4.17 13.82
C TYR A 104 3.87 -4.89 15.18
N CYS A 105 4.18 -4.17 16.25
CA CYS A 105 4.13 -4.69 17.61
C CYS A 105 2.66 -4.85 18.04
N THR A 106 2.07 -6.01 17.67
CA THR A 106 0.61 -6.19 17.74
C THR A 106 0.06 -6.24 19.17
N GLU A 107 0.89 -6.57 20.17
CA GLU A 107 0.47 -6.61 21.58
C GLU A 107 0.77 -5.31 22.35
N LEU A 108 1.46 -4.33 21.72
CA LEU A 108 1.84 -3.08 22.38
C LEU A 108 0.61 -2.27 22.81
N GLN A 109 0.53 -1.98 24.12
CA GLN A 109 -0.60 -1.30 24.77
C GLN A 109 -0.25 0.09 25.28
N SER A 110 1.00 0.29 25.72
CA SER A 110 1.43 1.59 26.24
C SER A 110 2.86 1.96 25.84
N ILE A 111 3.05 3.26 25.63
CA ILE A 111 4.34 3.86 25.31
C ILE A 111 4.57 5.02 26.27
N HIS A 112 5.78 5.06 26.88
CA HIS A 112 6.26 6.20 27.63
C HIS A 112 7.51 6.78 26.96
N ILE A 113 7.42 8.04 26.50
CA ILE A 113 8.47 8.79 25.81
C ILE A 113 9.12 9.78 26.81
N PRO A 114 10.43 9.71 27.03
CA PRO A 114 11.14 10.55 27.98
C PRO A 114 11.31 12.01 27.48
N SER A 115 11.87 12.85 28.34
CA SER A 115 12.09 14.27 27.98
C SER A 115 13.21 14.48 26.96
N THR A 116 14.10 13.52 26.79
CA THR A 116 15.30 13.64 25.93
C THR A 116 15.09 13.28 24.48
N ILE A 117 14.03 12.52 24.14
CA ILE A 117 13.77 12.18 22.75
C ILE A 117 13.57 13.44 21.89
N ASP A 118 14.45 13.59 20.89
CA ASP A 118 14.40 14.67 19.89
C ASP A 118 14.01 14.19 18.49
N TYR A 119 14.06 12.89 18.23
CA TYR A 119 13.64 12.33 16.95
C TYR A 119 12.83 11.04 17.12
N ILE A 120 11.69 10.98 16.43
CA ILE A 120 10.86 9.78 16.28
C ILE A 120 10.64 9.56 14.78
N GLY A 121 11.10 8.43 14.26
CA GLY A 121 10.88 8.05 12.86
C GLY A 121 9.39 7.97 12.52
N ASN A 122 9.00 8.47 11.36
CA ASN A 122 7.59 8.62 10.97
C ASN A 122 6.76 7.34 11.07
N THR A 123 7.41 6.18 10.92
CA THR A 123 6.76 4.87 10.95
C THR A 123 7.02 4.08 12.23
N ALA A 124 7.68 4.71 13.23
CA ALA A 124 8.20 4.01 14.41
C ALA A 124 7.19 3.11 15.14
N PHE A 125 5.92 3.50 15.21
CA PHE A 125 4.86 2.79 15.93
C PHE A 125 3.66 2.41 15.05
N HIS A 126 3.83 2.36 13.73
CA HIS A 126 2.70 2.02 12.84
C HIS A 126 2.17 0.61 13.08
N SER A 127 0.86 0.45 12.86
CA SER A 127 0.20 -0.87 12.94
C SER A 127 0.39 -1.58 14.29
N CYS A 128 0.28 -0.81 15.39
CA CYS A 128 0.19 -1.30 16.76
C CYS A 128 -1.29 -1.26 17.23
N PRO A 129 -2.13 -2.23 16.84
CA PRO A 129 -3.59 -2.15 16.97
C PRO A 129 -4.11 -2.16 18.39
N ASN A 130 -3.30 -2.61 19.34
CA ASN A 130 -3.65 -2.69 20.76
C ASN A 130 -3.21 -1.48 21.57
N LEU A 131 -2.54 -0.50 20.93
CA LEU A 131 -2.07 0.71 21.61
C LEU A 131 -3.23 1.53 22.17
N GLN A 132 -3.14 1.86 23.47
CA GLN A 132 -4.20 2.55 24.24
C GLN A 132 -3.69 3.78 24.97
N THR A 133 -2.43 3.73 25.43
CA THR A 133 -1.86 4.80 26.23
C THR A 133 -0.57 5.28 25.57
N ILE A 134 -0.50 6.57 25.33
CA ILE A 134 0.68 7.26 24.81
C ILE A 134 0.96 8.42 25.74
N GLU A 135 2.10 8.37 26.39
CA GLU A 135 2.54 9.40 27.32
C GLU A 135 3.89 9.97 26.89
N VAL A 136 3.95 11.27 26.73
CA VAL A 136 5.19 12.02 26.49
C VAL A 136 5.49 12.83 27.75
N HIS A 137 6.74 12.74 28.24
CA HIS A 137 7.16 13.47 29.43
C HIS A 137 6.99 14.98 29.24
N LYS A 138 6.38 15.65 30.23
CA LYS A 138 5.99 17.08 30.15
C LYS A 138 7.13 18.06 29.89
N LYS A 139 8.39 17.65 30.08
CA LYS A 139 9.58 18.45 29.79
C LYS A 139 10.16 18.20 28.40
N ASN A 140 9.57 17.28 27.61
CA ASN A 140 10.00 17.12 26.24
C ASN A 140 9.65 18.41 25.47
N GLU A 141 10.63 18.98 24.77
CA GLU A 141 10.49 20.29 24.11
C GLU A 141 9.86 20.16 22.71
N ARG A 142 10.09 19.00 22.05
CA ARG A 142 9.65 18.76 20.68
C ARG A 142 8.29 18.08 20.61
N TYR A 143 8.05 17.10 21.49
CA TYR A 143 6.85 16.28 21.50
C TYR A 143 6.00 16.52 22.74
N ASP A 144 4.69 16.35 22.60
CA ASP A 144 3.78 16.37 23.75
C ASP A 144 2.61 15.38 23.59
N SER A 145 1.99 15.05 24.72
CA SER A 145 0.71 14.32 24.80
C SER A 145 -0.24 15.05 25.75
N ARG A 146 -0.38 16.38 25.52
CA ARG A 146 -1.17 17.28 26.38
C ARG A 146 -2.57 16.76 26.64
N ASN A 147 -3.11 17.09 27.82
CA ASN A 147 -4.46 16.71 28.24
C ASN A 147 -4.70 15.20 28.25
N GLN A 148 -3.64 14.37 28.38
CA GLN A 148 -3.72 12.92 28.32
C GLN A 148 -4.42 12.44 27.03
N CYS A 149 -4.09 13.09 25.90
CA CYS A 149 -4.77 12.89 24.62
C CYS A 149 -4.49 11.52 23.97
N ASN A 150 -3.58 10.74 24.53
CA ASN A 150 -3.13 9.46 23.96
C ASN A 150 -2.67 9.60 22.49
N ALA A 151 -1.82 10.60 22.24
CA ALA A 151 -1.21 10.87 20.95
C ALA A 151 0.21 11.42 21.14
N ILE A 152 1.05 11.35 20.10
CA ILE A 152 2.28 12.12 20.02
C ILE A 152 2.02 13.31 19.09
N ILE A 153 2.23 14.50 19.63
CA ILE A 153 2.08 15.77 18.91
C ILE A 153 3.47 16.40 18.82
N GLU A 154 3.93 16.64 17.61
CA GLU A 154 5.20 17.32 17.32
C GLU A 154 4.96 18.83 17.14
N HIS A 155 5.92 19.65 17.61
CA HIS A 155 5.88 21.11 17.50
C HIS A 155 4.55 21.76 17.92
N LYS A 156 3.79 21.08 18.79
CA LYS A 156 2.48 21.51 19.32
C LYS A 156 1.32 21.53 18.32
N THR A 157 1.57 21.28 17.04
CA THR A 157 0.58 21.41 15.95
C THR A 157 0.36 20.14 15.15
N ASP A 158 1.35 19.25 15.09
CA ASP A 158 1.38 18.14 14.15
C ASP A 158 1.16 16.81 14.89
N LEU A 159 0.02 16.18 14.69
CA LEU A 159 -0.25 14.87 15.28
C LEU A 159 0.41 13.81 14.43
N ILE A 160 1.48 13.18 14.96
CA ILE A 160 2.28 12.18 14.24
C ILE A 160 1.90 10.74 14.58
N LEU A 161 1.32 10.49 15.76
CA LEU A 161 0.83 9.18 16.16
C LEU A 161 -0.42 9.31 17.04
N GLY A 162 -1.44 8.53 16.71
CA GLY A 162 -2.64 8.34 17.53
C GLY A 162 -2.96 6.87 17.75
N CYS A 163 -3.93 6.60 18.60
CA CYS A 163 -4.44 5.27 18.89
C CYS A 163 -5.98 5.29 19.00
N HIS A 164 -6.61 4.16 19.29
CA HIS A 164 -8.07 4.08 19.33
C HIS A 164 -8.72 4.84 20.51
N THR A 165 -7.96 5.25 21.50
CA THR A 165 -8.41 6.09 22.63
C THR A 165 -8.07 7.57 22.46
N THR A 166 -7.42 7.96 21.37
CA THR A 166 -6.97 9.35 21.15
C THR A 166 -8.13 10.31 21.13
N GLN A 167 -7.98 11.38 21.88
CA GLN A 167 -8.81 12.58 21.82
C GLN A 167 -7.95 13.73 21.31
N ILE A 168 -8.10 14.08 20.03
CA ILE A 168 -7.26 15.11 19.40
C ILE A 168 -7.48 16.46 20.10
N PRO A 169 -6.46 17.06 20.73
CA PRO A 169 -6.63 18.28 21.50
C PRO A 169 -6.69 19.52 20.59
N GLN A 170 -7.22 20.61 21.13
CA GLN A 170 -7.18 21.91 20.47
C GLN A 170 -5.73 22.36 20.20
N GLY A 171 -5.54 23.09 19.09
CA GLY A 171 -4.23 23.56 18.64
C GLY A 171 -3.49 22.60 17.71
N VAL A 172 -4.00 21.38 17.48
CA VAL A 172 -3.54 20.54 16.37
C VAL A 172 -4.08 21.13 15.07
N THR A 173 -3.20 21.40 14.12
CA THR A 173 -3.55 21.97 12.81
C THR A 173 -3.34 20.98 11.67
N ARG A 174 -2.46 19.98 11.87
CA ARG A 174 -2.14 18.95 10.88
C ARG A 174 -2.20 17.56 11.50
N ILE A 175 -2.76 16.60 10.76
CA ILE A 175 -2.65 15.17 11.07
C ILE A 175 -1.74 14.54 10.01
N CYS A 176 -0.59 14.06 10.47
CA CYS A 176 0.47 13.56 9.60
C CYS A 176 0.12 12.21 8.97
N ALA A 177 0.89 11.86 7.95
CA ALA A 177 0.70 10.61 7.21
C ALA A 177 0.69 9.40 8.14
N GLU A 178 -0.29 8.51 7.90
CA GLU A 178 -0.40 7.23 8.59
C GLU A 178 -0.61 7.31 10.13
N ALA A 179 -0.90 8.50 10.71
CA ALA A 179 -0.96 8.73 12.15
C ALA A 179 -1.90 7.77 12.93
N PHE A 180 -2.94 7.24 12.32
CA PHE A 180 -3.87 6.25 12.90
C PHE A 180 -3.88 4.93 12.12
N LYS A 181 -2.92 4.70 11.23
CA LYS A 181 -2.87 3.50 10.39
C LYS A 181 -2.91 2.23 11.22
N GLY A 182 -3.83 1.33 10.88
CA GLY A 182 -3.96 0.04 11.56
C GLY A 182 -4.55 0.12 12.97
N CYS A 183 -5.19 1.22 13.36
CA CYS A 183 -5.95 1.33 14.61
C CYS A 183 -7.21 0.45 14.52
N LEU A 184 -7.05 -0.88 14.65
CA LEU A 184 -8.13 -1.84 14.42
C LEU A 184 -9.30 -1.72 15.39
N LYS A 185 -9.14 -1.05 16.53
CA LYS A 185 -10.18 -0.85 17.56
C LYS A 185 -10.88 0.51 17.47
N LEU A 186 -10.47 1.39 16.56
CA LEU A 186 -11.06 2.72 16.39
C LEU A 186 -12.44 2.61 15.74
N ASP A 187 -13.53 2.83 16.51
CA ASP A 187 -14.90 2.76 16.02
C ASP A 187 -15.39 4.10 15.42
N SER A 188 -14.97 5.21 16.00
CA SER A 188 -15.32 6.56 15.54
C SER A 188 -14.30 7.58 16.02
N ILE A 189 -14.19 8.70 15.29
CA ILE A 189 -13.35 9.81 15.66
C ILE A 189 -13.97 11.14 15.23
N THR A 190 -13.79 12.18 16.03
CA THR A 190 -14.10 13.56 15.68
C THR A 190 -12.80 14.33 15.55
N ILE A 191 -12.57 14.91 14.38
CA ILE A 191 -11.45 15.81 14.16
C ILE A 191 -11.87 17.21 14.60
N PRO A 192 -11.14 17.86 15.53
CA PRO A 192 -11.55 19.16 16.07
C PRO A 192 -11.38 20.29 15.05
N GLU A 193 -12.13 21.36 15.30
CA GLU A 193 -11.91 22.62 14.57
C GLU A 193 -10.48 23.13 14.83
N GLY A 194 -9.86 23.72 13.81
CA GLY A 194 -8.46 24.13 13.80
C GLY A 194 -7.57 23.20 12.97
N VAL A 195 -7.94 21.94 12.75
CA VAL A 195 -7.24 21.08 11.79
C VAL A 195 -7.57 21.57 10.38
N VAL A 196 -6.51 21.88 9.62
CA VAL A 196 -6.61 22.39 8.23
C VAL A 196 -6.09 21.39 7.20
N GLU A 197 -5.21 20.47 7.62
CA GLU A 197 -4.59 19.48 6.74
C GLU A 197 -4.65 18.07 7.29
N MET A 198 -4.99 17.13 6.41
CA MET A 198 -4.94 15.69 6.64
C MET A 198 -4.13 15.03 5.52
N GLU A 199 -3.02 14.36 5.89
CA GLU A 199 -2.07 13.75 4.95
C GLU A 199 -2.49 12.34 4.51
N SER A 200 -1.59 11.61 3.82
CA SER A 200 -1.89 10.30 3.24
C SER A 200 -2.10 9.19 4.28
N GLY A 201 -3.02 8.26 3.96
CA GLY A 201 -3.15 6.99 4.68
C GLY A 201 -3.50 7.10 6.17
N ILE A 202 -3.92 8.26 6.68
CA ILE A 202 -4.12 8.51 8.11
C ILE A 202 -4.91 7.40 8.79
N PHE A 203 -6.04 7.00 8.22
CA PHE A 203 -6.92 5.96 8.78
C PHE A 203 -6.83 4.64 7.99
N ARG A 204 -5.78 4.46 7.20
CA ARG A 204 -5.63 3.23 6.41
C ARG A 204 -5.67 1.99 7.31
N ASN A 205 -6.47 0.99 6.92
CA ASN A 205 -6.68 -0.24 7.69
C ASN A 205 -7.32 -0.04 9.08
N CYS A 206 -8.06 1.07 9.31
CA CYS A 206 -8.91 1.21 10.49
C CYS A 206 -10.21 0.40 10.28
N LEU A 207 -10.09 -0.93 10.38
CA LEU A 207 -11.15 -1.86 9.95
C LEU A 207 -12.49 -1.68 10.69
N ARG A 208 -12.50 -1.13 11.90
CA ARG A 208 -13.71 -0.89 12.70
C ARG A 208 -14.30 0.52 12.56
N LEU A 209 -13.57 1.45 11.91
CA LEU A 209 -14.01 2.84 11.77
C LEU A 209 -15.34 2.92 11.01
N LYS A 210 -16.40 3.33 11.70
CA LYS A 210 -17.78 3.45 11.16
C LYS A 210 -18.14 4.90 10.83
N TYR A 211 -17.68 5.83 11.66
CA TYR A 211 -18.05 7.24 11.58
C TYR A 211 -16.84 8.13 11.81
N ILE A 212 -16.72 9.16 11.00
CA ILE A 212 -15.77 10.25 11.18
C ILE A 212 -16.46 11.58 10.97
N LYS A 213 -16.17 12.53 11.84
CA LYS A 213 -16.58 13.92 11.66
C LYS A 213 -15.37 14.77 11.31
N LEU A 214 -15.38 15.37 10.12
CA LEU A 214 -14.37 16.31 9.66
C LEU A 214 -14.71 17.74 10.09
N PRO A 215 -13.72 18.60 10.40
CA PRO A 215 -13.95 19.98 10.84
C PRO A 215 -14.26 20.90 9.66
N GLN A 216 -14.96 22.00 9.92
CA GLN A 216 -15.21 23.00 8.88
C GLN A 216 -13.94 23.75 8.46
N THR A 217 -12.91 23.75 9.29
CA THR A 217 -11.60 24.35 9.01
C THR A 217 -10.73 23.54 8.05
N LEU A 218 -11.10 22.29 7.73
CA LEU A 218 -10.30 21.44 6.86
C LEU A 218 -10.24 22.01 5.44
N GLU A 219 -9.03 22.20 4.93
CA GLU A 219 -8.76 22.75 3.59
C GLU A 219 -8.23 21.69 2.63
N THR A 220 -7.43 20.72 3.14
CA THR A 220 -6.76 19.73 2.29
C THR A 220 -6.88 18.31 2.82
N LEU A 221 -7.12 17.40 1.89
CA LEU A 221 -6.91 15.96 2.01
C LEU A 221 -5.75 15.60 1.08
N SER A 222 -4.52 15.84 1.54
CA SER A 222 -3.30 15.63 0.78
C SER A 222 -2.86 14.17 0.89
N GLY A 223 -2.55 13.55 -0.21
CA GLY A 223 -2.15 12.14 -0.26
C GLY A 223 -3.31 11.15 -0.41
N GLY A 224 -3.06 10.13 -1.23
CA GLY A 224 -4.05 9.10 -1.54
C GLY A 224 -4.35 8.17 -0.38
N GLY A 225 -5.57 7.64 -0.36
CA GLY A 225 -5.94 6.54 0.54
C GLY A 225 -6.09 6.91 2.00
N THR A 226 -6.44 8.16 2.34
CA THR A 226 -6.65 8.61 3.73
C THR A 226 -7.56 7.64 4.51
N PHE A 227 -8.58 7.11 3.87
CA PHE A 227 -9.53 6.14 4.44
C PHE A 227 -9.40 4.74 3.82
N ALA A 228 -8.29 4.43 3.19
CA ALA A 228 -8.12 3.16 2.49
C ALA A 228 -8.36 1.97 3.44
N ASP A 229 -9.12 0.99 2.95
CA ASP A 229 -9.44 -0.24 3.68
C ASP A 229 -10.18 -0.04 5.04
N CYS A 230 -10.85 1.12 5.22
CA CYS A 230 -11.83 1.31 6.30
C CYS A 230 -13.13 0.57 5.95
N ILE A 231 -13.10 -0.76 6.00
CA ILE A 231 -14.17 -1.64 5.48
C ILE A 231 -15.56 -1.38 6.09
N ASN A 232 -15.61 -0.84 7.30
CA ASN A 232 -16.85 -0.55 8.03
C ASN A 232 -17.31 0.91 7.95
N LEU A 233 -16.56 1.80 7.26
CA LEU A 233 -16.95 3.21 7.10
C LEU A 233 -18.28 3.30 6.33
N ARG A 234 -19.30 3.97 6.93
CA ARG A 234 -20.67 4.05 6.40
C ARG A 234 -20.91 5.28 5.56
N GLY A 235 -20.30 6.40 5.93
CA GLY A 235 -20.51 7.66 5.26
C GLY A 235 -19.42 8.66 5.54
N ILE A 236 -19.30 9.63 4.63
CA ILE A 236 -18.39 10.76 4.76
C ILE A 236 -19.08 12.04 4.30
N HIS A 237 -18.85 13.12 5.04
CA HIS A 237 -19.27 14.47 4.64
C HIS A 237 -18.03 15.34 4.44
N ILE A 238 -17.85 15.88 3.24
CA ILE A 238 -16.74 16.76 2.87
C ILE A 238 -17.14 18.20 3.23
N PRO A 239 -16.38 18.89 4.11
CA PRO A 239 -16.70 20.23 4.56
C PRO A 239 -16.59 21.32 3.48
N GLN A 240 -17.15 22.50 3.78
CA GLN A 240 -17.22 23.62 2.84
C GLN A 240 -15.87 24.17 2.40
N ASN A 241 -14.85 24.13 3.26
CA ASN A 241 -13.55 24.76 2.99
C ASN A 241 -12.56 23.83 2.30
N VAL A 242 -12.87 22.54 2.13
CA VAL A 242 -12.00 21.61 1.41
C VAL A 242 -11.85 22.07 -0.04
N SER A 243 -10.65 22.49 -0.39
CA SER A 243 -10.29 23.01 -1.72
C SER A 243 -9.36 22.09 -2.50
N PHE A 244 -8.72 21.12 -1.82
CA PHE A 244 -7.85 20.14 -2.44
C PHE A 244 -8.10 18.74 -1.89
N ILE A 245 -8.36 17.81 -2.80
CA ILE A 245 -8.40 16.36 -2.55
C ILE A 245 -7.51 15.73 -3.59
N GLU A 246 -6.47 15.02 -3.14
CA GLU A 246 -5.57 14.34 -4.07
C GLU A 246 -6.30 13.24 -4.83
N GLU A 247 -6.08 13.17 -6.15
CA GLU A 247 -6.65 12.14 -6.99
C GLU A 247 -6.07 10.77 -6.65
N GLY A 248 -6.87 9.73 -6.68
CA GLY A 248 -6.40 8.37 -6.41
C GLY A 248 -7.14 7.67 -5.29
N ASN A 249 -8.45 7.76 -5.32
CA ASN A 249 -9.42 7.08 -4.45
C ASN A 249 -9.10 7.09 -2.96
N GLN A 250 -9.59 8.11 -2.29
CA GLN A 250 -9.51 8.25 -0.83
C GLN A 250 -10.16 7.08 -0.07
N PHE A 251 -11.08 6.36 -0.72
CA PHE A 251 -11.98 5.36 -0.08
C PHE A 251 -11.82 3.95 -0.65
N HIS A 252 -10.70 3.64 -1.32
CA HIS A 252 -10.53 2.30 -1.85
C HIS A 252 -10.62 1.25 -0.73
N GLY A 253 -11.36 0.16 -0.97
CA GLY A 253 -11.57 -0.86 0.04
C GLY A 253 -12.56 -0.49 1.17
N CYS A 254 -13.21 0.69 1.14
CA CYS A 254 -14.32 1.03 2.03
C CYS A 254 -15.59 0.29 1.60
N LEU A 255 -15.68 -1.00 1.94
CA LEU A 255 -16.70 -1.90 1.39
C LEU A 255 -18.13 -1.51 1.76
N LEU A 256 -18.34 -0.90 2.91
CA LEU A 256 -19.66 -0.52 3.43
C LEU A 256 -19.96 0.98 3.29
N LEU A 257 -19.16 1.70 2.49
CA LEU A 257 -19.40 3.13 2.24
C LEU A 257 -20.62 3.32 1.35
N ASP A 258 -21.70 3.78 1.96
CA ASP A 258 -23.00 3.96 1.31
C ASP A 258 -23.33 5.42 1.00
N SER A 259 -22.63 6.38 1.65
CA SER A 259 -22.94 7.80 1.53
C SER A 259 -21.67 8.66 1.45
N ILE A 260 -21.57 9.40 0.36
CA ILE A 260 -20.59 10.48 0.16
C ILE A 260 -21.36 11.77 -0.12
N THR A 261 -21.19 12.77 0.74
CA THR A 261 -21.81 14.08 0.57
C THR A 261 -20.78 15.19 0.66
N VAL A 262 -21.06 16.29 -0.01
CA VAL A 262 -20.24 17.51 0.03
C VAL A 262 -21.12 18.66 0.52
N ASP A 263 -20.59 19.51 1.40
CA ASP A 263 -21.31 20.71 1.88
C ASP A 263 -21.72 21.58 0.68
N SER A 264 -22.96 22.00 0.63
CA SER A 264 -23.51 22.79 -0.47
C SER A 264 -22.84 24.14 -0.70
N ARG A 265 -22.08 24.63 0.30
CA ARG A 265 -21.29 25.86 0.23
C ARG A 265 -19.86 25.62 -0.28
N ASN A 266 -19.44 24.37 -0.47
CA ASN A 266 -18.13 24.07 -1.04
C ASN A 266 -18.10 24.56 -2.50
N LYS A 267 -17.01 25.29 -2.85
CA LYS A 267 -16.87 25.92 -4.18
C LYS A 267 -16.09 25.06 -5.17
N THR A 268 -15.34 24.11 -4.69
CA THR A 268 -14.42 23.27 -5.49
C THR A 268 -15.02 21.93 -5.82
N TYR A 269 -15.79 21.37 -4.89
CA TYR A 269 -16.42 20.06 -5.01
C TYR A 269 -17.90 20.13 -4.73
N ASP A 270 -18.63 19.18 -5.29
CA ASP A 270 -20.04 18.99 -4.96
C ASP A 270 -20.43 17.50 -4.99
N SER A 271 -21.65 17.21 -4.62
CA SER A 271 -22.29 15.89 -4.69
C SER A 271 -23.63 16.04 -5.41
N ARG A 272 -23.56 16.65 -6.62
CA ARG A 272 -24.73 17.11 -7.41
C ARG A 272 -25.74 16.01 -7.65
N ASP A 273 -27.02 16.36 -7.69
CA ASP A 273 -28.15 15.47 -7.94
C ASP A 273 -28.18 14.22 -7.04
N GLY A 274 -27.55 14.32 -5.87
CA GLY A 274 -27.40 13.18 -4.95
C GLY A 274 -26.64 12.03 -5.57
N CYS A 275 -25.60 12.30 -6.37
CA CYS A 275 -24.81 11.28 -7.07
C CYS A 275 -24.02 10.35 -6.16
N ASN A 276 -23.87 10.71 -4.87
CA ASN A 276 -23.12 9.91 -3.90
C ASN A 276 -21.64 9.76 -4.27
N ALA A 277 -21.04 10.88 -4.69
CA ALA A 277 -19.63 10.97 -5.09
C ALA A 277 -19.09 12.37 -4.77
N ILE A 278 -17.78 12.51 -4.78
CA ILE A 278 -17.09 13.80 -4.81
C ILE A 278 -16.87 14.14 -6.29
N VAL A 279 -17.46 15.24 -6.73
CA VAL A 279 -17.35 15.73 -8.11
C VAL A 279 -16.65 17.09 -8.10
N GLY A 280 -15.63 17.25 -8.95
CA GLY A 280 -14.99 18.56 -9.18
C GLY A 280 -15.92 19.49 -9.95
N THR A 281 -16.26 20.64 -9.35
CA THR A 281 -17.24 21.59 -9.93
C THR A 281 -16.79 22.20 -11.26
N ALA A 282 -15.47 22.45 -11.41
CA ALA A 282 -14.90 23.03 -12.63
C ALA A 282 -14.67 22.03 -13.75
N THR A 283 -14.57 20.74 -13.43
CA THR A 283 -14.17 19.68 -14.38
C THR A 283 -15.29 18.71 -14.73
N ASP A 284 -16.40 18.73 -13.98
CA ASP A 284 -17.47 17.74 -14.07
C ASP A 284 -16.94 16.29 -13.93
N LYS A 285 -15.83 16.12 -13.16
CA LYS A 285 -15.12 14.86 -12.99
C LYS A 285 -15.42 14.22 -11.63
N ILE A 286 -15.77 12.94 -11.60
CA ILE A 286 -15.80 12.17 -10.35
C ILE A 286 -14.37 11.99 -9.87
N ILE A 287 -14.07 12.51 -8.67
CA ILE A 287 -12.79 12.34 -7.97
C ILE A 287 -12.79 11.04 -7.17
N SER A 288 -13.87 10.79 -6.44
CA SER A 288 -14.05 9.56 -5.66
C SER A 288 -15.54 9.20 -5.55
N GLY A 289 -15.82 7.93 -5.74
CA GLY A 289 -17.16 7.37 -5.61
C GLY A 289 -17.19 6.15 -4.65
N CYS A 290 -18.37 5.59 -4.47
CA CYS A 290 -18.61 4.40 -3.65
C CYS A 290 -19.55 3.41 -4.37
N GLY A 291 -19.85 2.28 -3.71
CA GLY A 291 -20.73 1.25 -4.28
C GLY A 291 -22.17 1.71 -4.60
N LYS A 292 -22.59 2.86 -4.09
CA LYS A 292 -23.92 3.46 -4.31
C LYS A 292 -23.90 4.70 -5.21
N THR A 293 -22.76 5.05 -5.78
CA THR A 293 -22.64 6.20 -6.68
C THR A 293 -23.49 6.01 -7.93
N ARG A 294 -24.19 7.07 -8.31
CA ARG A 294 -24.91 7.19 -9.59
C ARG A 294 -24.19 8.18 -10.50
N ILE A 295 -23.82 7.75 -11.69
CA ILE A 295 -23.21 8.64 -12.68
C ILE A 295 -24.34 9.43 -13.35
N VAL A 296 -24.53 10.67 -12.91
CA VAL A 296 -25.62 11.54 -13.40
C VAL A 296 -25.24 12.31 -14.66
N GLY A 297 -26.24 12.83 -15.39
CA GLY A 297 -26.07 13.41 -16.72
C GLY A 297 -25.19 14.67 -16.81
N SER A 298 -24.89 15.33 -15.69
CA SER A 298 -24.01 16.49 -15.63
C SER A 298 -22.52 16.13 -15.49
N ILE A 299 -22.18 14.85 -15.25
CA ILE A 299 -20.81 14.38 -15.08
C ILE A 299 -20.23 14.03 -16.45
N LYS A 300 -19.01 14.46 -16.77
CA LYS A 300 -18.31 14.23 -18.04
C LYS A 300 -17.13 13.28 -17.95
N GLU A 301 -16.46 13.25 -16.80
CA GLU A 301 -15.26 12.44 -16.63
C GLU A 301 -15.33 11.56 -15.36
N ILE A 302 -14.67 10.41 -15.42
CA ILE A 302 -14.46 9.52 -14.29
C ILE A 302 -12.96 9.48 -14.01
N GLY A 303 -12.54 9.94 -12.82
CA GLY A 303 -11.15 10.09 -12.45
C GLY A 303 -10.41 8.77 -12.28
N SER A 304 -9.07 8.84 -12.24
CA SER A 304 -8.22 7.69 -12.00
C SER A 304 -8.56 7.05 -10.66
N SER A 305 -8.73 5.73 -10.65
CA SER A 305 -9.08 4.97 -9.45
C SER A 305 -10.35 5.41 -8.71
N ALA A 306 -11.20 6.25 -9.30
CA ALA A 306 -12.35 6.87 -8.63
C ALA A 306 -13.28 5.86 -7.93
N PHE A 307 -13.34 4.62 -8.41
CA PHE A 307 -14.12 3.51 -7.84
C PHE A 307 -13.26 2.32 -7.41
N GLY A 308 -11.94 2.50 -7.29
CA GLY A 308 -11.04 1.38 -6.99
C GLY A 308 -11.45 0.58 -5.76
N ASN A 309 -11.51 -0.74 -5.86
CA ASN A 309 -11.93 -1.66 -4.80
C ASN A 309 -13.30 -1.34 -4.18
N SER A 310 -14.21 -0.69 -4.91
CA SER A 310 -15.56 -0.42 -4.39
C SER A 310 -16.50 -1.62 -4.53
N MET A 311 -17.62 -1.59 -3.78
CA MET A 311 -18.67 -2.63 -3.81
C MET A 311 -19.66 -2.44 -4.97
N ILE A 312 -19.25 -1.83 -6.07
CA ILE A 312 -20.08 -1.69 -7.27
C ILE A 312 -20.47 -3.08 -7.79
N LYS A 313 -21.77 -3.29 -7.97
CA LYS A 313 -22.34 -4.53 -8.54
C LYS A 313 -22.61 -4.38 -10.03
N SER A 314 -22.92 -3.17 -10.48
CA SER A 314 -23.17 -2.86 -11.88
C SER A 314 -22.67 -1.46 -12.22
N ILE A 315 -22.16 -1.31 -13.44
CA ILE A 315 -21.68 -0.03 -13.98
C ILE A 315 -22.57 0.31 -15.17
N THR A 316 -23.15 1.52 -15.16
CA THR A 316 -23.86 2.08 -16.31
C THR A 316 -23.20 3.40 -16.68
N ILE A 317 -22.65 3.49 -17.88
CA ILE A 317 -21.99 4.68 -18.41
C ILE A 317 -23.00 5.45 -19.26
N PRO A 318 -23.42 6.67 -18.87
CA PRO A 318 -24.35 7.48 -19.64
C PRO A 318 -23.70 8.09 -20.89
N ALA A 319 -24.55 8.63 -21.77
CA ALA A 319 -24.15 9.19 -23.07
C ALA A 319 -23.17 10.38 -22.95
N ASN A 320 -23.21 11.11 -21.85
CA ASN A 320 -22.41 12.34 -21.63
C ASN A 320 -20.99 12.10 -21.12
N ILE A 321 -20.61 10.88 -20.76
CA ILE A 321 -19.25 10.57 -20.33
C ILE A 321 -18.33 10.57 -21.55
N THR A 322 -17.35 11.47 -21.53
CA THR A 322 -16.37 11.64 -22.61
C THR A 322 -14.98 11.15 -22.26
N LYS A 323 -14.71 10.91 -20.96
CA LYS A 323 -13.40 10.42 -20.53
C LYS A 323 -13.49 9.54 -19.28
N ILE A 324 -12.85 8.39 -19.37
CA ILE A 324 -12.63 7.46 -18.25
C ILE A 324 -11.13 7.29 -18.10
N HIS A 325 -10.61 7.71 -16.94
CA HIS A 325 -9.17 7.63 -16.69
C HIS A 325 -8.74 6.21 -16.30
N ASN A 326 -7.44 5.92 -16.46
CA ASN A 326 -6.88 4.60 -16.22
C ASN A 326 -7.21 4.07 -14.83
N GLY A 327 -7.61 2.81 -14.77
CA GLY A 327 -7.93 2.15 -13.52
C GLY A 327 -9.14 2.72 -12.76
N ALA A 328 -10.00 3.50 -13.41
CA ALA A 328 -11.17 4.10 -12.75
C ALA A 328 -12.00 3.10 -11.92
N PHE A 329 -12.09 1.84 -12.37
CA PHE A 329 -12.88 0.76 -11.76
C PHE A 329 -12.02 -0.45 -11.33
N TRP A 330 -10.69 -0.27 -11.16
CA TRP A 330 -9.83 -1.39 -10.78
C TRP A 330 -10.30 -2.04 -9.48
N GLY A 331 -10.24 -3.37 -9.41
CA GLY A 331 -10.61 -4.10 -8.19
C GLY A 331 -12.09 -4.07 -7.82
N CYS A 332 -13.00 -3.66 -8.71
CA CYS A 332 -14.45 -3.77 -8.50
C CYS A 332 -14.91 -5.23 -8.59
N ARG A 333 -14.42 -6.07 -7.68
CA ARG A 333 -14.53 -7.53 -7.68
C ARG A 333 -15.96 -8.09 -7.60
N PHE A 334 -16.93 -7.26 -7.25
CA PHE A 334 -18.35 -7.63 -7.15
C PHE A 334 -19.16 -7.19 -8.37
N CYS A 335 -18.51 -6.54 -9.36
CA CYS A 335 -19.18 -6.11 -10.58
C CYS A 335 -19.48 -7.32 -11.47
N THR A 336 -20.75 -7.48 -11.81
CA THR A 336 -21.24 -8.56 -12.66
C THR A 336 -21.93 -8.05 -13.93
N SER A 337 -22.13 -6.74 -14.06
CA SER A 337 -22.80 -6.14 -15.20
C SER A 337 -22.21 -4.77 -15.54
N ILE A 338 -21.89 -4.58 -16.82
CA ILE A 338 -21.40 -3.31 -17.35
C ILE A 338 -22.21 -2.99 -18.60
N SER A 339 -22.77 -1.77 -18.65
CA SER A 339 -23.47 -1.26 -19.81
C SER A 339 -23.05 0.16 -20.15
N VAL A 340 -23.08 0.51 -21.41
CA VAL A 340 -22.84 1.86 -21.93
C VAL A 340 -24.07 2.30 -22.72
N ASP A 341 -24.52 3.53 -22.49
CA ASP A 341 -25.64 4.11 -23.26
C ASP A 341 -25.28 4.09 -24.78
N PRO A 342 -26.12 3.52 -25.62
CA PRO A 342 -25.83 3.43 -27.08
C PRO A 342 -25.57 4.78 -27.77
N ARG A 343 -25.95 5.89 -27.14
CA ARG A 343 -25.69 7.24 -27.63
C ARG A 343 -24.34 7.80 -27.19
N ASN A 344 -23.56 7.05 -26.36
CA ASN A 344 -22.25 7.52 -25.98
C ASN A 344 -21.32 7.56 -27.20
N PRO A 345 -20.65 8.71 -27.46
CA PRO A 345 -19.85 8.86 -28.69
C PRO A 345 -18.43 8.29 -28.56
N VAL A 346 -17.99 7.92 -27.36
CA VAL A 346 -16.61 7.54 -27.09
C VAL A 346 -16.51 6.07 -26.68
N TYR A 347 -17.48 5.59 -25.91
CA TYR A 347 -17.47 4.25 -25.33
C TYR A 347 -18.68 3.44 -25.77
N ASP A 348 -18.51 2.14 -25.80
CA ASP A 348 -19.60 1.20 -26.01
C ASP A 348 -19.44 -0.07 -25.18
N SER A 349 -20.48 -0.89 -25.17
CA SER A 349 -20.53 -2.23 -24.57
C SER A 349 -21.16 -3.19 -25.59
N ARG A 350 -20.55 -3.22 -26.80
CA ARG A 350 -21.09 -3.95 -27.96
C ARG A 350 -21.28 -5.44 -27.67
N ASN A 351 -22.30 -6.04 -28.27
CA ASN A 351 -22.63 -7.45 -28.13
C ASN A 351 -22.90 -7.86 -26.68
N ASP A 352 -23.36 -6.94 -25.83
CA ASP A 352 -23.61 -7.17 -24.39
C ASP A 352 -22.38 -7.79 -23.67
N CYS A 353 -21.19 -7.38 -24.07
CA CYS A 353 -19.92 -7.97 -23.65
C CYS A 353 -19.57 -7.76 -22.17
N ASN A 354 -20.36 -7.00 -21.42
CA ASN A 354 -20.07 -6.64 -20.03
C ASN A 354 -18.68 -6.02 -19.84
N ALA A 355 -18.30 -5.11 -20.73
CA ALA A 355 -17.07 -4.31 -20.67
C ALA A 355 -17.34 -2.88 -21.14
N ILE A 356 -16.49 -1.95 -20.73
CA ILE A 356 -16.40 -0.63 -21.36
C ILE A 356 -15.30 -0.71 -22.40
N ILE A 357 -15.66 -0.48 -23.65
CA ILE A 357 -14.74 -0.46 -24.79
C ILE A 357 -14.64 0.97 -25.29
N GLU A 358 -13.43 1.46 -25.49
CA GLU A 358 -13.17 2.70 -26.21
C GLU A 358 -13.34 2.42 -27.72
N THR A 359 -14.38 3.01 -28.30
CA THR A 359 -14.85 2.67 -29.66
C THR A 359 -13.80 2.90 -30.74
N ALA A 360 -13.06 4.02 -30.65
CA ALA A 360 -12.09 4.41 -31.67
C ALA A 360 -10.82 3.56 -31.69
N THR A 361 -10.41 3.02 -30.54
CA THR A 361 -9.15 2.24 -30.38
C THR A 361 -9.39 0.75 -30.25
N HIS A 362 -10.64 0.31 -30.13
CA HIS A 362 -11.01 -1.09 -29.88
C HIS A 362 -10.34 -1.66 -28.62
N LYS A 363 -10.25 -0.84 -27.57
CA LYS A 363 -9.56 -1.13 -26.33
C LYS A 363 -10.56 -1.34 -25.19
N ILE A 364 -10.41 -2.41 -24.42
CA ILE A 364 -11.14 -2.58 -23.17
C ILE A 364 -10.55 -1.63 -22.12
N ILE A 365 -11.37 -0.72 -21.59
CA ILE A 365 -11.02 0.17 -20.49
C ILE A 365 -11.21 -0.54 -19.14
N THR A 366 -12.31 -1.28 -19.00
CA THR A 366 -12.56 -2.14 -17.83
C THR A 366 -13.52 -3.27 -18.20
N GLY A 367 -13.30 -4.43 -17.61
CA GLY A 367 -14.21 -5.56 -17.67
C GLY A 367 -14.72 -5.96 -16.30
N CYS A 368 -15.46 -7.05 -16.22
CA CYS A 368 -15.93 -7.68 -15.00
C CYS A 368 -15.82 -9.22 -15.13
N ILE A 369 -16.28 -9.95 -14.11
CA ILE A 369 -16.16 -11.43 -14.09
C ILE A 369 -16.95 -12.14 -15.21
N THR A 370 -17.93 -11.47 -15.77
CA THR A 370 -18.80 -11.99 -16.86
C THR A 370 -18.43 -11.44 -18.24
N THR A 371 -17.31 -10.71 -18.37
CA THR A 371 -16.91 -10.11 -19.65
C THR A 371 -16.61 -11.17 -20.70
N GLY A 372 -17.29 -11.06 -21.83
CA GLY A 372 -16.93 -11.74 -23.06
C GLY A 372 -16.19 -10.78 -24.00
N ILE A 373 -14.93 -11.04 -24.34
CA ILE A 373 -14.14 -10.15 -25.19
C ILE A 373 -14.60 -10.25 -26.65
N PRO A 374 -15.13 -9.18 -27.28
CA PRO A 374 -15.54 -9.19 -28.68
C PRO A 374 -14.37 -9.39 -29.64
N GLN A 375 -14.66 -9.96 -30.84
CA GLN A 375 -13.63 -10.32 -31.84
C GLN A 375 -12.91 -9.11 -32.47
N ASP A 376 -13.49 -7.93 -32.40
CA ASP A 376 -12.92 -6.69 -32.94
C ASP A 376 -12.12 -5.89 -31.89
N VAL A 377 -12.07 -6.36 -30.65
CA VAL A 377 -11.22 -5.78 -29.61
C VAL A 377 -9.78 -6.22 -29.83
N VAL A 378 -8.84 -5.30 -29.78
CA VAL A 378 -7.41 -5.57 -30.05
C VAL A 378 -6.50 -5.30 -28.83
N GLU A 379 -6.97 -4.57 -27.84
CA GLU A 379 -6.20 -4.22 -26.64
C GLU A 379 -7.00 -4.44 -25.34
N ILE A 380 -6.39 -5.11 -24.39
CA ILE A 380 -6.84 -5.12 -22.99
C ILE A 380 -6.10 -3.98 -22.27
N GLY A 381 -6.84 -2.99 -21.81
CA GLY A 381 -6.28 -1.77 -21.26
C GLY A 381 -5.58 -1.93 -19.92
N GLU A 382 -4.94 -0.85 -19.49
CA GLU A 382 -4.29 -0.76 -18.17
C GLU A 382 -5.30 -1.03 -17.04
N ARG A 383 -4.96 -1.97 -16.14
CA ARG A 383 -5.78 -2.39 -14.99
C ARG A 383 -7.20 -2.87 -15.33
N ALA A 384 -7.47 -3.22 -16.59
CA ALA A 384 -8.83 -3.52 -17.06
C ALA A 384 -9.52 -4.64 -16.27
N PHE A 385 -8.79 -5.64 -15.79
CA PHE A 385 -9.27 -6.75 -14.97
C PHE A 385 -8.53 -6.88 -13.64
N SER A 386 -7.77 -5.87 -13.23
CA SER A 386 -6.95 -5.95 -12.01
C SER A 386 -7.81 -6.29 -10.78
N ARG A 387 -7.33 -7.26 -9.97
CA ARG A 387 -7.99 -7.80 -8.76
C ARG A 387 -9.40 -8.37 -8.98
N MET A 388 -9.74 -8.74 -10.21
CA MET A 388 -11.00 -9.42 -10.49
C MET A 388 -10.92 -10.91 -10.12
N PRO A 389 -11.98 -11.52 -9.59
CA PRO A 389 -12.06 -12.95 -9.32
C PRO A 389 -12.36 -13.71 -10.63
N LEU A 390 -11.40 -13.72 -11.55
CA LEU A 390 -11.53 -14.35 -12.85
C LEU A 390 -11.56 -15.88 -12.76
N PRO A 391 -12.06 -16.58 -13.81
CA PRO A 391 -12.05 -18.05 -13.88
C PRO A 391 -10.66 -18.66 -13.70
N THR A 392 -10.62 -19.92 -13.30
CA THR A 392 -9.36 -20.67 -13.11
C THR A 392 -8.52 -20.79 -14.38
N PHE A 393 -9.16 -20.83 -15.54
CA PHE A 393 -8.51 -20.79 -16.84
C PHE A 393 -8.91 -19.53 -17.61
N VAL A 394 -7.92 -18.74 -18.01
CA VAL A 394 -8.08 -17.55 -18.84
C VAL A 394 -7.39 -17.74 -20.17
N ALA A 395 -8.17 -17.84 -21.24
CA ALA A 395 -7.65 -17.82 -22.60
C ALA A 395 -7.79 -16.39 -23.16
N ILE A 396 -6.65 -15.79 -23.49
CA ILE A 396 -6.64 -14.50 -24.21
C ILE A 396 -7.05 -14.79 -25.67
N PRO A 397 -8.06 -14.10 -26.20
CA PRO A 397 -8.52 -14.35 -27.58
C PRO A 397 -7.47 -13.98 -28.64
N ASP A 398 -7.51 -14.67 -29.82
CA ASP A 398 -6.55 -14.51 -30.91
C ASP A 398 -6.60 -13.14 -31.63
N ASN A 399 -7.59 -12.32 -31.34
CA ASN A 399 -7.69 -10.93 -31.84
C ASN A 399 -6.89 -9.94 -30.99
N ILE A 400 -6.50 -10.30 -29.77
CA ILE A 400 -5.77 -9.41 -28.87
C ILE A 400 -4.30 -9.30 -29.31
N GLN A 401 -3.85 -8.06 -29.49
CA GLN A 401 -2.48 -7.72 -29.88
C GLN A 401 -1.67 -7.15 -28.71
N LYS A 402 -2.37 -6.55 -27.71
CA LYS A 402 -1.72 -5.91 -26.57
C LYS A 402 -2.47 -6.17 -25.26
N ILE A 403 -1.70 -6.48 -24.22
CA ILE A 403 -2.14 -6.56 -22.83
C ILE A 403 -1.48 -5.39 -22.09
N GLY A 404 -2.28 -4.51 -21.48
CA GLY A 404 -1.83 -3.30 -20.81
C GLY A 404 -1.12 -3.55 -19.46
N GLU A 405 -0.55 -2.50 -18.93
CA GLU A 405 0.08 -2.50 -17.61
C GLU A 405 -0.92 -2.89 -16.51
N ASN A 406 -0.51 -3.77 -15.60
CA ASN A 406 -1.37 -4.27 -14.50
C ASN A 406 -2.72 -4.86 -14.95
N ALA A 407 -2.91 -5.23 -16.20
CA ALA A 407 -4.22 -5.61 -16.76
C ALA A 407 -4.93 -6.70 -15.96
N PHE A 408 -4.21 -7.70 -15.47
CA PHE A 408 -4.69 -8.82 -14.65
C PHE A 408 -4.00 -8.89 -13.28
N ALA A 409 -3.35 -7.82 -12.83
CA ALA A 409 -2.61 -7.81 -11.56
C ALA A 409 -3.53 -8.17 -10.38
N GLY A 410 -3.09 -9.09 -9.52
CA GLY A 410 -3.83 -9.52 -8.33
C GLY A 410 -5.10 -10.33 -8.59
N CYS A 411 -5.25 -10.92 -9.76
CA CYS A 411 -6.34 -11.85 -10.07
C CYS A 411 -6.13 -13.20 -9.36
N GLU A 412 -6.70 -13.33 -8.16
CA GLU A 412 -6.47 -14.49 -7.28
C GLU A 412 -7.06 -15.80 -7.81
N GLY A 413 -8.05 -15.73 -8.72
CA GLY A 413 -8.74 -16.93 -9.25
C GLY A 413 -7.98 -17.64 -10.37
N ILE A 414 -7.08 -16.96 -11.07
CA ILE A 414 -6.42 -17.51 -12.26
C ILE A 414 -5.42 -18.60 -11.84
N TYR A 415 -5.66 -19.83 -12.30
CA TYR A 415 -4.75 -20.96 -12.13
C TYR A 415 -3.87 -21.17 -13.38
N GLN A 416 -4.44 -21.00 -14.58
CA GLN A 416 -3.72 -21.09 -15.84
C GLN A 416 -4.12 -19.95 -16.79
N VAL A 417 -3.15 -19.46 -17.58
CA VAL A 417 -3.38 -18.49 -18.64
C VAL A 417 -2.80 -18.97 -19.95
N PHE A 418 -3.57 -18.81 -21.04
CA PHE A 418 -3.11 -19.00 -22.40
C PHE A 418 -2.97 -17.63 -23.09
N ILE A 419 -1.79 -17.37 -23.67
CA ILE A 419 -1.44 -16.14 -24.38
C ILE A 419 -1.11 -16.50 -25.82
N PRO A 420 -1.98 -16.15 -26.79
CA PRO A 420 -1.81 -16.52 -28.20
C PRO A 420 -0.71 -15.71 -28.88
N GLY A 421 -0.26 -16.19 -30.05
CA GLY A 421 0.78 -15.56 -30.85
C GLY A 421 0.39 -14.22 -31.49
N SER A 422 -0.88 -13.86 -31.45
CA SER A 422 -1.38 -12.53 -31.81
C SER A 422 -0.87 -11.44 -30.88
N VAL A 423 -0.68 -11.74 -29.58
CA VAL A 423 -0.17 -10.80 -28.60
C VAL A 423 1.28 -10.44 -28.90
N LYS A 424 1.54 -9.15 -29.09
CA LYS A 424 2.87 -8.59 -29.42
C LYS A 424 3.48 -7.84 -28.23
N GLU A 425 2.65 -7.38 -27.30
CA GLU A 425 3.06 -6.60 -26.14
C GLU A 425 2.31 -7.04 -24.89
N ILE A 426 3.07 -7.28 -23.81
CA ILE A 426 2.56 -7.49 -22.46
C ILE A 426 3.16 -6.39 -21.59
N GLY A 427 2.31 -5.57 -21.00
CA GLY A 427 2.69 -4.43 -20.16
C GLY A 427 3.35 -4.87 -18.84
N ALA A 428 4.02 -3.93 -18.18
CA ALA A 428 4.61 -4.17 -16.88
C ALA A 428 3.55 -4.62 -15.87
N PHE A 429 3.93 -5.55 -14.99
CA PHE A 429 3.08 -6.10 -13.93
C PHE A 429 1.74 -6.71 -14.40
N ALA A 430 1.59 -7.04 -15.68
CA ALA A 430 0.30 -7.45 -16.26
C ALA A 430 -0.37 -8.62 -15.51
N PHE A 431 0.39 -9.57 -14.99
CA PHE A 431 -0.08 -10.72 -14.19
C PHE A 431 0.56 -10.77 -12.79
N SER A 432 1.09 -9.65 -12.30
CA SER A 432 1.71 -9.61 -10.96
C SER A 432 0.70 -9.99 -9.87
N LEU A 433 1.19 -10.57 -8.75
CA LEU A 433 0.33 -10.94 -7.60
C LEU A 433 -0.79 -11.95 -7.93
N CYS A 434 -0.75 -12.63 -9.09
CA CYS A 434 -1.64 -13.74 -9.38
C CYS A 434 -1.19 -14.98 -8.58
N ASN A 435 -1.48 -14.97 -7.27
CA ASN A 435 -0.94 -15.96 -6.33
C ASN A 435 -1.36 -17.41 -6.63
N SER A 436 -2.51 -17.62 -7.29
CA SER A 436 -2.98 -18.96 -7.70
C SER A 436 -2.41 -19.43 -9.04
N LEU A 437 -1.75 -18.54 -9.81
CA LEU A 437 -1.24 -18.86 -11.14
C LEU A 437 -0.14 -19.93 -11.05
N ASN A 438 -0.42 -21.10 -11.61
CA ASN A 438 0.46 -22.27 -11.62
C ASN A 438 1.12 -22.48 -12.99
N GLY A 439 0.41 -22.17 -14.07
CA GLY A 439 0.91 -22.38 -15.43
C GLY A 439 0.61 -21.21 -16.38
N VAL A 440 1.58 -20.91 -17.23
CA VAL A 440 1.46 -19.91 -18.31
C VAL A 440 1.86 -20.58 -19.62
N LEU A 441 0.92 -20.65 -20.55
CA LEU A 441 1.17 -21.14 -21.90
C LEU A 441 1.22 -19.95 -22.85
N MET A 442 2.38 -19.71 -23.47
CA MET A 442 2.61 -18.59 -24.38
C MET A 442 3.04 -19.09 -25.76
N GLU A 443 2.35 -18.62 -26.79
CA GLU A 443 2.79 -18.84 -28.17
C GLU A 443 3.84 -17.81 -28.63
N LYS A 444 4.50 -18.09 -29.76
CA LYS A 444 5.45 -17.15 -30.38
C LYS A 444 4.74 -15.87 -30.81
N GLY A 445 5.13 -14.72 -30.27
CA GLY A 445 4.51 -13.42 -30.61
C GLY A 445 5.23 -12.25 -29.97
N ILE A 446 5.43 -12.33 -28.67
CA ILE A 446 6.09 -11.29 -27.87
C ILE A 446 7.60 -11.28 -28.11
N LYS A 447 8.21 -10.11 -27.91
CA LYS A 447 9.67 -9.89 -28.06
C LYS A 447 10.37 -9.75 -26.71
N LYS A 448 9.63 -9.47 -25.65
CA LYS A 448 10.17 -9.32 -24.29
C LYS A 448 9.14 -9.72 -23.23
N ILE A 449 9.65 -10.15 -22.08
CA ILE A 449 8.88 -10.19 -20.83
C ILE A 449 9.15 -8.88 -20.09
N SER A 450 8.12 -8.08 -19.94
CA SER A 450 8.22 -6.73 -19.33
C SER A 450 8.47 -6.80 -17.83
N SER A 451 8.88 -5.65 -17.23
CA SER A 451 9.16 -5.56 -15.81
C SER A 451 7.99 -6.04 -14.96
N GLY A 452 8.27 -6.90 -13.98
CA GLY A 452 7.29 -7.40 -13.02
C GLY A 452 6.13 -8.21 -13.62
N THR A 453 6.16 -8.61 -14.89
CA THR A 453 5.00 -9.24 -15.57
C THR A 453 4.36 -10.35 -14.74
N PHE A 454 5.15 -11.23 -14.14
CA PHE A 454 4.71 -12.34 -13.27
C PHE A 454 5.22 -12.21 -11.84
N SER A 455 5.61 -11.03 -11.42
CA SER A 455 6.12 -10.77 -10.07
C SER A 455 5.14 -11.26 -9.00
N GLN A 456 5.64 -11.94 -7.96
CA GLN A 456 4.86 -12.50 -6.86
C GLN A 456 3.77 -13.52 -7.27
N CYS A 457 3.92 -14.19 -8.40
CA CYS A 457 3.11 -15.37 -8.72
C CYS A 457 3.61 -16.58 -7.91
N LYS A 458 3.23 -16.64 -6.63
CA LYS A 458 3.82 -17.56 -5.65
C LYS A 458 3.64 -19.05 -5.98
N ASN A 459 2.57 -19.40 -6.70
CA ASN A 459 2.30 -20.79 -7.11
C ASN A 459 2.81 -21.15 -8.52
N LEU A 460 3.40 -20.19 -9.25
CA LEU A 460 3.99 -20.49 -10.55
C LEU A 460 5.18 -21.43 -10.37
N ASN A 461 5.07 -22.64 -10.90
CA ASN A 461 6.06 -23.69 -10.70
C ASN A 461 7.00 -23.84 -11.90
N LEU A 462 6.44 -23.69 -13.08
CA LEU A 462 7.17 -23.89 -14.32
C LEU A 462 6.75 -22.81 -15.33
N ILE A 463 7.69 -22.32 -16.12
CA ILE A 463 7.41 -21.46 -17.26
C ILE A 463 8.31 -21.80 -18.44
N GLU A 464 7.71 -21.81 -19.63
CA GLU A 464 8.41 -21.92 -20.89
C GLU A 464 8.32 -20.55 -21.61
N ILE A 465 9.47 -19.93 -21.83
CA ILE A 465 9.57 -18.67 -22.56
C ILE A 465 9.65 -18.99 -24.05
N PRO A 466 8.72 -18.48 -24.89
CA PRO A 466 8.65 -18.87 -26.29
C PRO A 466 9.80 -18.32 -27.13
N GLU A 467 10.13 -19.01 -28.21
CA GLU A 467 11.07 -18.52 -29.20
C GLU A 467 10.65 -17.16 -29.80
N GLY A 468 11.64 -16.28 -29.96
CA GLY A 468 11.45 -14.90 -30.41
C GLY A 468 11.51 -13.87 -29.29
N VAL A 469 11.43 -14.29 -28.02
CA VAL A 469 11.72 -13.42 -26.87
C VAL A 469 13.22 -13.15 -26.81
N LYS A 470 13.59 -11.88 -26.77
CA LYS A 470 14.97 -11.40 -26.75
C LYS A 470 15.39 -10.87 -25.38
N LYS A 471 14.43 -10.45 -24.55
CA LYS A 471 14.71 -9.78 -23.29
C LYS A 471 13.75 -10.16 -22.18
N ILE A 472 14.29 -10.35 -20.97
CA ILE A 472 13.54 -10.45 -19.72
C ILE A 472 13.94 -9.28 -18.83
N ASP A 473 12.97 -8.40 -18.54
CA ASP A 473 13.18 -7.15 -17.79
C ASP A 473 13.26 -7.38 -16.26
N ARG A 474 13.57 -6.31 -15.52
CA ARG A 474 13.72 -6.33 -14.06
C ARG A 474 12.48 -6.89 -13.35
N SER A 475 12.72 -7.70 -12.33
CA SER A 475 11.68 -8.25 -11.46
C SER A 475 10.59 -9.04 -12.20
N ALA A 476 10.80 -9.46 -13.46
CA ALA A 476 9.79 -10.12 -14.29
C ALA A 476 9.13 -11.31 -13.59
N PHE A 477 9.90 -12.04 -12.76
CA PHE A 477 9.49 -13.19 -11.93
C PHE A 477 9.86 -12.99 -10.45
N TRP A 478 10.06 -11.74 -10.01
CA TRP A 478 10.45 -11.46 -8.64
C TRP A 478 9.54 -12.14 -7.62
N ASN A 479 10.16 -12.86 -6.66
CA ASN A 479 9.47 -13.55 -5.56
C ASN A 479 8.39 -14.57 -6.02
N CYS A 480 8.64 -15.25 -7.16
CA CYS A 480 7.89 -16.45 -7.54
C CYS A 480 8.43 -17.65 -6.75
N SER A 481 8.01 -17.75 -5.48
CA SER A 481 8.63 -18.64 -4.48
C SER A 481 8.53 -20.14 -4.77
N ASN A 482 7.71 -20.56 -5.73
CA ASN A 482 7.61 -21.96 -6.18
C ASN A 482 8.17 -22.19 -7.59
N LEU A 483 8.75 -21.18 -8.25
CA LEU A 483 9.27 -21.32 -9.61
C LEU A 483 10.57 -22.11 -9.62
N GLN A 484 10.47 -23.38 -9.98
CA GLN A 484 11.60 -24.33 -10.01
C GLN A 484 12.21 -24.49 -11.40
N TYR A 485 11.36 -24.41 -12.44
CA TYR A 485 11.77 -24.70 -13.81
C TYR A 485 11.48 -23.54 -14.75
N VAL A 486 12.52 -23.09 -15.46
CA VAL A 486 12.42 -22.04 -16.48
C VAL A 486 13.11 -22.55 -17.75
N SER A 487 12.32 -22.69 -18.83
CA SER A 487 12.87 -22.98 -20.16
C SER A 487 13.10 -21.65 -20.89
N LEU A 488 14.34 -21.41 -21.30
CA LEU A 488 14.76 -20.19 -22.00
C LEU A 488 14.93 -20.45 -23.50
N PRO A 489 14.44 -19.53 -24.37
CA PRO A 489 14.57 -19.71 -25.83
C PRO A 489 15.98 -19.42 -26.34
N SER A 490 16.33 -19.97 -27.49
CA SER A 490 17.60 -19.68 -28.15
C SER A 490 17.74 -18.23 -28.64
N SER A 491 16.62 -17.54 -28.81
CA SER A 491 16.54 -16.14 -29.23
C SER A 491 16.84 -15.12 -28.11
N LEU A 492 17.04 -15.57 -26.87
CA LEU A 492 17.21 -14.69 -25.71
C LEU A 492 18.60 -14.02 -25.74
N GLU A 493 18.61 -12.69 -25.64
CA GLU A 493 19.81 -11.87 -25.71
C GLU A 493 20.18 -11.25 -24.34
N HIS A 494 19.16 -11.01 -23.47
CA HIS A 494 19.37 -10.32 -22.19
C HIS A 494 18.40 -10.76 -21.10
N ILE A 495 18.93 -10.93 -19.89
CA ILE A 495 18.17 -11.11 -18.64
C ILE A 495 18.62 -10.04 -17.65
N ALA A 496 17.70 -9.26 -17.12
CA ALA A 496 18.02 -8.31 -16.05
C ALA A 496 18.40 -9.05 -14.76
N SER A 497 19.42 -8.56 -14.04
CA SER A 497 19.95 -9.21 -12.83
C SER A 497 18.91 -9.53 -11.75
N SER A 498 17.88 -8.68 -11.62
CA SER A 498 16.78 -8.88 -10.64
C SER A 498 15.56 -9.62 -11.20
N ALA A 499 15.67 -10.21 -12.42
CA ALA A 499 14.50 -10.82 -13.09
C ALA A 499 13.89 -11.97 -12.29
N PHE A 500 14.71 -12.77 -11.61
CA PHE A 500 14.33 -13.97 -10.85
C PHE A 500 14.66 -13.88 -9.35
N ASP A 501 14.89 -12.69 -8.81
CA ASP A 501 15.17 -12.53 -7.39
C ASP A 501 14.04 -13.13 -6.53
N GLY A 502 14.42 -13.94 -5.52
CA GLY A 502 13.46 -14.62 -4.64
C GLY A 502 12.79 -15.86 -5.27
N CYS A 503 13.30 -16.35 -6.41
CA CYS A 503 12.89 -17.63 -7.00
C CYS A 503 13.86 -18.76 -6.60
N PRO A 504 13.36 -19.97 -6.29
CA PRO A 504 14.20 -21.15 -6.02
C PRO A 504 14.65 -21.83 -7.33
N CYS A 505 14.90 -21.10 -8.42
CA CYS A 505 15.27 -21.66 -9.71
C CYS A 505 16.63 -22.36 -9.63
N ASP A 506 16.64 -23.65 -9.26
CA ASP A 506 17.85 -24.48 -9.21
C ASP A 506 18.38 -24.86 -10.61
N SER A 507 17.56 -24.71 -11.64
CA SER A 507 17.95 -24.99 -13.03
C SER A 507 17.30 -24.03 -14.02
N LEU A 508 18.08 -23.07 -14.51
CA LEU A 508 17.79 -22.35 -15.74
C LEU A 508 18.19 -23.23 -16.90
N ILE A 509 17.21 -23.82 -17.60
CA ILE A 509 17.48 -24.67 -18.76
C ILE A 509 17.58 -23.78 -19.98
N THR A 510 18.80 -23.55 -20.46
CA THR A 510 19.07 -22.83 -21.70
C THR A 510 19.37 -23.82 -22.84
N GLN A 511 18.77 -23.60 -23.99
CA GLN A 511 19.13 -24.36 -25.20
C GLN A 511 20.47 -23.91 -25.81
N ASN A 512 20.95 -22.69 -25.43
CA ASN A 512 22.27 -22.17 -25.85
C ASN A 512 22.84 -21.20 -24.78
N MET A 513 23.81 -21.69 -23.99
CA MET A 513 24.43 -20.93 -22.89
C MET A 513 25.49 -19.88 -23.33
N HIS A 514 25.74 -19.63 -24.63
CA HIS A 514 26.92 -18.89 -25.06
C HIS A 514 26.78 -17.37 -25.24
N ALA A 515 25.61 -16.77 -24.96
CA ALA A 515 25.38 -15.34 -25.25
C ALA A 515 24.54 -14.58 -24.25
N ILE A 516 24.36 -15.05 -23.01
CA ILE A 516 23.51 -14.33 -22.03
C ILE A 516 24.40 -13.44 -21.14
N THR A 517 24.29 -12.14 -21.30
CA THR A 517 24.88 -11.15 -20.38
C THR A 517 23.92 -10.89 -19.20
N TYR A 518 24.41 -11.16 -17.99
CA TYR A 518 23.71 -10.87 -16.73
C TYR A 518 23.84 -9.39 -16.34
#